data_6df69e3bfe92457a3f982496c8ec15ce
#
_entry.id   6df69e3bfe92457a3f982496c8ec15ce
#
_cell.length_a   1.000
_cell.length_b   1.000
_cell.length_c   1.000
_cell.angle_alpha   90.00
_cell.angle_beta   90.00
_cell.angle_gamma   90.00
#
_symmetry.space_group_name_H-M   'P 1'
#
loop_
_entity.id
_entity.type
_entity.pdbx_description
1 polymer ?
#
loop_
_entity_poly.entity_id
_entity_poly.type
_entity_poly.pdbx_seq_one_letter_code
_entity_poly.pdbx_strand_id
1 'polypeptide(L)'
;MRDVVSTSQGRIIFCVFVRVLSFVFLLSFTKIDIAHADGNVIDKVYHPYVDAMEKELEFRSLFQNLPVTNLLPEQVHQLSLGSAWGNSFFGEAKLVGSKTQQKGFELSAFEFELKWQLTEQGEYSADWGVVFEIEHGVERDLDELSVGLLIEKEFGRWSTTANLFAIQEWGDSIEGEFETVFGLQARYRHARLFEPALEIYLGQNTVGIGPVLIGTANVGTRKSLSWEVGVIAGLSNKSPNSTYRVLLEYEF
;
A
#
# COMPACT_ATOMS: atom_id res chain seq x y z
N MET A 1 32.19 -24.61 23.04
CA MET A 1 31.05 -25.49 22.74
C MET A 1 29.78 -24.63 22.62
N ARG A 2 29.83 -23.51 21.85
CA ARG A 2 28.71 -22.52 21.69
C ARG A 2 28.40 -22.16 20.23
N ASP A 3 29.08 -22.73 19.22
CA ASP A 3 28.98 -22.24 17.82
C ASP A 3 28.21 -23.14 16.85
N VAL A 4 27.51 -24.20 17.33
CA VAL A 4 26.83 -25.17 16.45
C VAL A 4 25.31 -24.94 16.35
N VAL A 5 24.71 -24.17 17.25
CA VAL A 5 23.22 -23.99 17.28
C VAL A 5 22.73 -22.90 16.32
N SER A 6 23.56 -21.88 16.03
CA SER A 6 23.17 -20.73 15.17
C SER A 6 23.00 -21.06 13.68
N THR A 7 23.70 -22.08 13.17
CA THR A 7 23.68 -22.42 11.73
C THR A 7 22.47 -23.27 11.30
N SER A 8 21.77 -23.92 12.20
CA SER A 8 20.65 -24.79 11.85
C SER A 8 19.34 -24.02 11.66
N GLN A 9 19.10 -23.00 12.48
CA GLN A 9 17.89 -22.15 12.37
C GLN A 9 17.91 -21.29 11.10
N GLY A 10 19.04 -20.71 10.75
CA GLY A 10 19.18 -19.94 9.50
C GLY A 10 18.93 -20.78 8.23
N ARG A 11 19.31 -22.06 8.26
CA ARG A 11 19.05 -23.00 7.14
C ARG A 11 17.58 -23.38 7.00
N ILE A 12 16.86 -23.52 8.11
CA ILE A 12 15.44 -23.86 8.09
C ILE A 12 14.63 -22.69 7.55
N ILE A 13 14.89 -21.46 8.01
CA ILE A 13 14.22 -20.24 7.54
C ILE A 13 14.49 -20.03 6.04
N PHE A 14 15.73 -20.20 5.59
CA PHE A 14 16.08 -20.10 4.17
C PHE A 14 15.38 -21.14 3.31
N CYS A 15 15.28 -22.40 3.77
CA CYS A 15 14.56 -23.46 3.05
C CYS A 15 13.05 -23.22 2.97
N VAL A 16 12.44 -22.67 4.01
CA VAL A 16 11.01 -22.30 4.00
C VAL A 16 10.80 -21.14 3.04
N PHE A 17 11.65 -20.12 3.08
CA PHE A 17 11.56 -18.96 2.21
C PHE A 17 11.71 -19.33 0.72
N VAL A 18 12.67 -20.19 0.38
CA VAL A 18 12.85 -20.70 -1.00
C VAL A 18 11.65 -21.53 -1.47
N ARG A 19 11.03 -22.32 -0.59
CA ARG A 19 9.84 -23.12 -0.94
C ARG A 19 8.60 -22.25 -1.13
N VAL A 20 8.40 -21.22 -0.30
CA VAL A 20 7.30 -20.26 -0.46
C VAL A 20 7.49 -19.46 -1.74
N LEU A 21 8.70 -18.97 -2.02
CA LEU A 21 9.01 -18.25 -3.26
C LEU A 21 8.81 -19.12 -4.50
N SER A 22 9.18 -20.41 -4.43
CA SER A 22 8.97 -21.38 -5.54
C SER A 22 7.48 -21.68 -5.74
N PHE A 23 6.67 -21.70 -4.67
CA PHE A 23 5.23 -21.93 -4.76
C PHE A 23 4.50 -20.72 -5.37
N VAL A 24 4.90 -19.49 -5.00
CA VAL A 24 4.37 -18.24 -5.60
C VAL A 24 4.76 -18.14 -7.08
N PHE A 25 5.98 -18.54 -7.46
CA PHE A 25 6.42 -18.54 -8.86
C PHE A 25 5.70 -19.58 -9.74
N LEU A 26 5.27 -20.71 -9.17
CA LEU A 26 4.51 -21.74 -9.89
C LEU A 26 3.04 -21.34 -10.16
N LEU A 27 2.46 -20.47 -9.35
CA LEU A 27 1.10 -19.93 -9.56
C LEU A 27 1.01 -18.92 -10.70
N SER A 28 2.15 -18.35 -11.15
CA SER A 28 2.21 -17.30 -12.17
C SER A 28 2.02 -17.80 -13.63
N PHE A 29 1.77 -19.07 -13.88
CA PHE A 29 1.66 -19.63 -15.24
C PHE A 29 0.26 -20.08 -15.66
N THR A 30 -0.78 -19.80 -14.86
CA THR A 30 -2.15 -20.00 -15.34
C THR A 30 -2.54 -18.81 -16.21
N LYS A 31 -2.88 -19.07 -17.47
CA LYS A 31 -3.51 -18.04 -18.32
C LYS A 31 -4.88 -17.76 -17.71
N ILE A 32 -5.02 -16.59 -17.09
CA ILE A 32 -6.28 -16.07 -16.60
C ILE A 32 -6.82 -15.17 -17.70
N ASP A 33 -8.00 -15.49 -18.20
CA ASP A 33 -8.75 -14.61 -19.11
C ASP A 33 -9.17 -13.36 -18.31
N ILE A 34 -8.91 -12.21 -18.91
CA ILE A 34 -8.91 -10.90 -18.25
C ILE A 34 -10.37 -10.42 -18.12
N ALA A 35 -10.94 -10.54 -16.95
CA ALA A 35 -12.03 -9.69 -16.52
C ALA A 35 -11.43 -8.37 -15.99
N HIS A 36 -12.08 -7.24 -16.25
CA HIS A 36 -11.55 -5.92 -15.94
C HIS A 36 -12.14 -5.41 -14.62
N ALA A 37 -11.47 -5.65 -13.53
CA ALA A 37 -11.64 -4.89 -12.31
C ALA A 37 -10.25 -4.41 -11.87
N ASP A 38 -9.75 -3.32 -12.46
CA ASP A 38 -8.55 -2.66 -11.96
C ASP A 38 -8.96 -1.78 -10.77
N GLY A 39 -8.68 -2.21 -9.55
CA GLY A 39 -8.67 -1.37 -8.36
C GLY A 39 -7.67 -0.21 -8.51
N ASN A 40 -7.58 0.69 -7.52
CA ASN A 40 -6.64 1.80 -7.56
C ASN A 40 -5.21 1.32 -7.32
N VAL A 41 -4.50 0.88 -8.38
CA VAL A 41 -3.09 0.48 -8.33
C VAL A 41 -2.19 1.62 -7.83
N ILE A 42 -2.53 2.88 -8.21
CA ILE A 42 -1.77 4.07 -7.79
C ILE A 42 -2.44 4.61 -6.52
N ASP A 43 -1.89 4.25 -5.37
CA ASP A 43 -2.37 4.68 -4.06
C ASP A 43 -1.22 5.22 -3.20
N LYS A 44 -0.88 4.64 -2.07
CA LYS A 44 0.27 5.00 -1.22
C LYS A 44 1.29 3.86 -1.16
N VAL A 45 2.53 4.19 -0.81
CA VAL A 45 3.54 3.18 -0.46
C VAL A 45 3.58 3.04 1.06
N TYR A 46 3.27 1.85 1.54
CA TYR A 46 3.22 1.52 2.97
C TYR A 46 4.60 1.29 3.55
N HIS A 47 4.85 1.82 4.73
CA HIS A 47 6.04 1.56 5.52
C HIS A 47 5.81 0.41 6.51
N PRO A 48 6.84 -0.43 6.79
CA PRO A 48 6.68 -1.62 7.65
C PRO A 48 6.60 -1.31 9.15
N TYR A 49 6.66 -0.05 9.55
CA TYR A 49 6.78 0.34 10.96
C TYR A 49 5.43 0.54 11.64
N VAL A 50 5.43 0.31 12.96
CA VAL A 50 4.33 0.59 13.88
C VAL A 50 4.88 1.33 15.09
N ASP A 51 4.39 2.54 15.34
CA ASP A 51 4.72 3.30 16.54
C ASP A 51 3.83 2.86 17.72
N ALA A 52 4.46 2.46 18.84
CA ALA A 52 3.73 1.99 20.01
C ALA A 52 2.79 3.09 20.56
N MET A 53 1.53 2.71 20.81
CA MET A 53 0.45 3.61 21.26
C MET A 53 0.01 4.66 20.22
N GLU A 54 0.42 4.53 18.98
CA GLU A 54 -0.05 5.34 17.87
C GLU A 54 -1.57 5.29 17.77
N LYS A 55 -2.17 6.45 17.57
CA LYS A 55 -3.54 6.62 17.13
C LYS A 55 -3.53 7.68 16.06
N GLU A 56 -4.16 7.40 14.95
CA GLU A 56 -4.14 8.31 13.82
C GLU A 56 -5.53 8.52 13.23
N LEU A 57 -5.70 9.68 12.63
CA LEU A 57 -6.76 10.02 11.71
C LEU A 57 -6.13 10.37 10.38
N GLU A 58 -6.39 9.59 9.33
CA GLU A 58 -5.89 9.86 7.99
C GLU A 58 -7.04 10.32 7.08
N PHE A 59 -6.74 11.30 6.25
CA PHE A 59 -7.55 11.68 5.09
C PHE A 59 -6.69 11.62 3.83
N ARG A 60 -7.12 10.82 2.86
CA ARG A 60 -6.44 10.64 1.58
C ARG A 60 -7.38 10.94 0.43
N SER A 61 -6.87 11.60 -0.60
CA SER A 61 -7.60 11.93 -1.82
C SER A 61 -6.76 11.64 -3.05
N LEU A 62 -7.35 10.94 -4.00
CA LEU A 62 -6.82 10.69 -5.32
C LEU A 62 -7.70 11.37 -6.36
N PHE A 63 -7.09 12.10 -7.27
CA PHE A 63 -7.74 12.71 -8.42
C PHE A 63 -7.08 12.16 -9.68
N GLN A 64 -7.85 11.44 -10.50
CA GLN A 64 -7.36 10.73 -11.66
C GLN A 64 -7.83 11.39 -12.96
N ASN A 65 -6.89 11.70 -13.84
CA ASN A 65 -7.19 12.11 -15.21
C ASN A 65 -7.23 10.85 -16.08
N LEU A 66 -8.43 10.36 -16.35
CA LEU A 66 -8.66 9.08 -17.01
C LEU A 66 -8.74 9.22 -18.53
N PRO A 67 -8.22 8.25 -19.30
CA PRO A 67 -8.58 8.09 -20.70
C PRO A 67 -10.11 7.91 -20.83
N VAL A 68 -10.68 8.37 -21.95
CA VAL A 68 -12.15 8.37 -22.20
C VAL A 68 -12.79 6.97 -22.09
N THR A 69 -12.00 5.92 -22.27
CA THR A 69 -12.44 4.51 -22.20
C THR A 69 -12.22 3.84 -20.86
N ASN A 70 -11.69 4.54 -19.86
CA ASN A 70 -11.39 3.97 -18.58
C ASN A 70 -12.63 4.05 -17.65
N LEU A 71 -12.88 2.98 -16.88
CA LEU A 71 -14.02 2.87 -15.96
C LEU A 71 -13.64 3.15 -14.49
N LEU A 72 -12.36 3.43 -14.20
CA LEU A 72 -11.92 3.78 -12.86
C LEU A 72 -12.63 5.04 -12.33
N PRO A 73 -12.71 5.22 -10.99
CA PRO A 73 -13.20 6.46 -10.40
C PRO A 73 -12.29 7.65 -10.77
N GLU A 74 -12.89 8.79 -11.13
CA GLU A 74 -12.14 10.04 -11.32
C GLU A 74 -11.58 10.60 -10.00
N GLN A 75 -12.26 10.31 -8.90
CA GLN A 75 -11.88 10.75 -7.57
C GLN A 75 -12.14 9.63 -6.57
N VAL A 76 -11.18 9.40 -5.68
CA VAL A 76 -11.31 8.52 -4.52
C VAL A 76 -10.90 9.30 -3.29
N HIS A 77 -11.70 9.23 -2.26
CA HIS A 77 -11.43 9.86 -0.98
C HIS A 77 -11.57 8.81 0.12
N GLN A 78 -10.60 8.77 1.02
CA GLN A 78 -10.59 7.85 2.14
C GLN A 78 -10.49 8.66 3.43
N LEU A 79 -11.25 8.26 4.43
CA LEU A 79 -11.15 8.74 5.80
C LEU A 79 -10.99 7.55 6.70
N SER A 80 -9.94 7.51 7.48
CA SER A 80 -9.62 6.38 8.32
C SER A 80 -9.30 6.76 9.74
N LEU A 81 -9.48 5.81 10.64
CA LEU A 81 -9.11 5.85 12.04
C LEU A 81 -8.31 4.61 12.39
N GLY A 82 -7.07 4.81 12.84
CA GLY A 82 -6.13 3.76 13.17
C GLY A 82 -5.69 3.77 14.63
N SER A 83 -5.22 2.62 15.11
CA SER A 83 -4.62 2.47 16.42
C SER A 83 -3.63 1.31 16.45
N ALA A 84 -2.49 1.54 17.11
CA ALA A 84 -1.52 0.49 17.41
C ALA A 84 -1.93 -0.39 18.58
N TRP A 85 -1.59 -1.69 18.51
CA TRP A 85 -1.74 -2.67 19.59
C TRP A 85 -0.37 -3.29 19.90
N GLY A 86 0.18 -2.93 21.05
CA GLY A 86 1.57 -3.27 21.37
C GLY A 86 2.55 -2.50 20.50
N ASN A 87 3.65 -3.16 20.13
CA ASN A 87 4.76 -2.55 19.39
C ASN A 87 4.83 -3.00 17.92
N SER A 88 3.93 -3.89 17.50
CA SER A 88 4.08 -4.57 16.21
C SER A 88 2.80 -4.63 15.38
N PHE A 89 1.66 -4.31 15.95
CA PHE A 89 0.37 -4.37 15.25
C PHE A 89 -0.29 -3.01 15.20
N PHE A 90 -0.77 -2.66 14.02
CA PHE A 90 -1.58 -1.47 13.80
C PHE A 90 -2.83 -1.86 13.02
N GLY A 91 -3.99 -1.43 13.47
CA GLY A 91 -5.26 -1.69 12.82
C GLY A 91 -5.97 -0.41 12.46
N GLU A 92 -6.58 -0.37 11.29
CA GLU A 92 -7.24 0.78 10.73
C GLU A 92 -8.62 0.42 10.17
N ALA A 93 -9.60 1.30 10.36
CA ALA A 93 -10.91 1.23 9.72
C ALA A 93 -11.08 2.43 8.79
N LYS A 94 -11.46 2.18 7.53
CA LYS A 94 -11.53 3.17 6.47
C LYS A 94 -12.94 3.26 5.87
N LEU A 95 -13.33 4.49 5.54
CA LEU A 95 -14.49 4.82 4.71
C LEU A 95 -13.98 5.28 3.37
N VAL A 96 -14.38 4.61 2.30
CA VAL A 96 -13.98 4.93 0.94
C VAL A 96 -15.16 5.54 0.20
N GLY A 97 -14.97 6.75 -0.31
CA GLY A 97 -15.94 7.41 -1.18
C GLY A 97 -15.34 7.64 -2.55
N SER A 98 -16.13 7.48 -3.59
CA SER A 98 -15.66 7.65 -4.95
C SER A 98 -16.61 8.49 -5.80
N LYS A 99 -16.08 9.04 -6.90
CA LYS A 99 -16.83 9.70 -7.95
C LYS A 99 -16.38 9.16 -9.30
N THR A 100 -17.32 8.72 -10.11
CA THR A 100 -17.08 8.29 -11.48
C THR A 100 -17.53 9.34 -12.50
N GLN A 101 -17.19 9.15 -13.78
CA GLN A 101 -17.69 10.02 -14.87
C GLN A 101 -19.22 9.98 -15.01
N GLN A 102 -19.86 8.92 -14.57
CA GLN A 102 -21.30 8.68 -14.74
C GLN A 102 -22.12 8.99 -13.47
N LYS A 103 -21.51 8.89 -12.30
CA LYS A 103 -22.16 9.07 -11.00
C LYS A 103 -21.48 10.18 -10.20
N GLY A 104 -22.27 10.88 -9.37
CA GLY A 104 -21.76 11.81 -8.39
C GLY A 104 -20.90 11.15 -7.32
N PHE A 105 -20.49 11.91 -6.32
CA PHE A 105 -19.77 11.37 -5.16
C PHE A 105 -20.71 10.50 -4.31
N GLU A 106 -20.25 9.29 -3.97
CA GLU A 106 -20.98 8.31 -3.16
C GLU A 106 -20.02 7.50 -2.28
N LEU A 107 -20.52 6.94 -1.19
CA LEU A 107 -19.77 5.99 -0.37
C LEU A 107 -19.66 4.68 -1.16
N SER A 108 -18.42 4.27 -1.47
CA SER A 108 -18.16 3.10 -2.32
C SER A 108 -17.82 1.84 -1.54
N ALA A 109 -17.09 1.97 -0.41
CA ALA A 109 -16.67 0.80 0.35
C ALA A 109 -16.36 1.12 1.83
N PHE A 110 -16.31 0.03 2.62
CA PHE A 110 -15.71 -0.03 3.95
C PHE A 110 -14.50 -0.95 3.89
N GLU A 111 -13.38 -0.52 4.45
CA GLU A 111 -12.15 -1.30 4.47
C GLU A 111 -11.63 -1.42 5.90
N PHE A 112 -11.06 -2.59 6.22
CA PHE A 112 -10.31 -2.82 7.45
C PHE A 112 -8.91 -3.30 7.09
N GLU A 113 -7.92 -2.67 7.72
CA GLU A 113 -6.50 -2.97 7.55
C GLU A 113 -5.90 -3.46 8.86
N LEU A 114 -4.99 -4.43 8.76
CA LEU A 114 -4.12 -4.87 9.85
C LEU A 114 -2.68 -4.92 9.34
N LYS A 115 -1.83 -4.03 9.83
CA LYS A 115 -0.39 -4.03 9.58
C LYS A 115 0.34 -4.73 10.72
N TRP A 116 1.27 -5.62 10.37
CA TRP A 116 2.13 -6.34 11.29
C TRP A 116 3.60 -6.06 10.96
N GLN A 117 4.27 -5.34 11.86
CA GLN A 117 5.71 -5.14 11.80
C GLN A 117 6.43 -6.44 12.19
N LEU A 118 7.23 -7.01 11.31
CA LEU A 118 7.92 -8.29 11.52
C LEU A 118 9.31 -8.12 12.11
N THR A 119 9.97 -6.98 11.84
CA THR A 119 11.32 -6.69 12.34
C THR A 119 11.36 -5.29 12.97
N GLU A 120 12.21 -5.10 13.94
CA GLU A 120 12.48 -3.76 14.47
C GLU A 120 13.32 -2.96 13.46
N GLN A 121 13.15 -1.64 13.44
CA GLN A 121 13.86 -0.77 12.51
C GLN A 121 15.37 -0.90 12.65
N GLY A 122 16.06 -1.27 11.57
CA GLY A 122 17.51 -1.42 11.52
C GLY A 122 18.06 -2.67 12.21
N GLU A 123 17.21 -3.61 12.66
CA GLU A 123 17.64 -4.88 13.26
C GLU A 123 18.34 -5.79 12.23
N TYR A 124 17.85 -5.77 11.00
CA TYR A 124 18.40 -6.55 9.89
C TYR A 124 18.88 -5.65 8.73
N SER A 125 19.34 -6.27 7.66
CA SER A 125 19.79 -5.55 6.45
C SER A 125 18.66 -4.83 5.71
N ALA A 126 17.42 -5.16 5.99
CA ALA A 126 16.18 -4.52 5.59
C ALA A 126 15.11 -4.80 6.63
N ASP A 127 14.14 -3.90 6.76
CA ASP A 127 13.02 -4.01 7.67
C ASP A 127 11.81 -4.57 6.94
N TRP A 128 11.01 -5.38 7.63
CA TRP A 128 9.95 -6.17 7.03
C TRP A 128 8.64 -5.98 7.77
N GLY A 129 7.55 -5.92 7.03
CA GLY A 129 6.19 -5.93 7.53
C GLY A 129 5.25 -6.67 6.59
N VAL A 130 4.05 -6.93 7.08
CA VAL A 130 2.94 -7.48 6.31
C VAL A 130 1.70 -6.65 6.61
N VAL A 131 0.90 -6.39 5.59
CA VAL A 131 -0.42 -5.79 5.72
C VAL A 131 -1.48 -6.75 5.19
N PHE A 132 -2.61 -6.81 5.87
CA PHE A 132 -3.82 -7.53 5.47
C PHE A 132 -4.93 -6.51 5.36
N GLU A 133 -5.67 -6.53 4.25
CA GLU A 133 -6.80 -5.64 4.03
C GLU A 133 -8.01 -6.46 3.61
N ILE A 134 -9.18 -6.07 4.09
CA ILE A 134 -10.46 -6.57 3.64
C ILE A 134 -11.35 -5.39 3.32
N GLU A 135 -11.87 -5.35 2.10
CA GLU A 135 -12.79 -4.32 1.63
C GLU A 135 -14.16 -4.94 1.31
N HIS A 136 -15.21 -4.22 1.65
CA HIS A 136 -16.59 -4.54 1.31
C HIS A 136 -17.23 -3.37 0.56
N GLY A 137 -17.60 -3.60 -0.68
CA GLY A 137 -18.26 -2.61 -1.53
C GLY A 137 -19.72 -2.38 -1.14
N VAL A 138 -20.12 -1.11 -1.00
CA VAL A 138 -21.48 -0.73 -0.57
C VAL A 138 -22.50 -0.87 -1.68
N GLU A 139 -22.17 -0.52 -2.92
CA GLU A 139 -23.08 -0.52 -4.07
C GLU A 139 -22.95 -1.73 -4.98
N ARG A 140 -21.77 -2.28 -5.05
CA ARG A 140 -21.49 -3.53 -5.74
C ARG A 140 -21.29 -4.56 -4.66
N ASP A 141 -21.92 -5.69 -4.80
CA ASP A 141 -21.66 -6.86 -3.96
C ASP A 141 -20.30 -7.43 -4.36
N LEU A 142 -19.25 -6.66 -4.02
CA LEU A 142 -17.86 -6.89 -4.34
C LEU A 142 -17.06 -6.83 -3.05
N ASP A 143 -16.42 -7.93 -2.73
CA ASP A 143 -15.48 -8.02 -1.64
C ASP A 143 -14.07 -8.18 -2.17
N GLU A 144 -13.10 -7.64 -1.43
CA GLU A 144 -11.68 -7.78 -1.72
C GLU A 144 -10.93 -8.23 -0.46
N LEU A 145 -9.97 -9.12 -0.66
CA LEU A 145 -8.96 -9.48 0.34
C LEU A 145 -7.60 -9.24 -0.27
N SER A 146 -6.78 -8.44 0.39
CA SER A 146 -5.40 -8.23 -0.02
C SER A 146 -4.39 -8.57 1.08
N VAL A 147 -3.23 -9.01 0.64
CA VAL A 147 -2.06 -9.28 1.49
C VAL A 147 -0.86 -8.62 0.88
N GLY A 148 -0.25 -7.69 1.61
CA GLY A 148 0.92 -6.92 1.18
C GLY A 148 2.17 -7.29 1.97
N LEU A 149 3.27 -7.56 1.27
CA LEU A 149 4.61 -7.65 1.84
C LEU A 149 5.30 -6.30 1.75
N LEU A 150 5.74 -5.77 2.88
CA LEU A 150 6.38 -4.46 3.02
C LEU A 150 7.86 -4.65 3.32
N ILE A 151 8.72 -3.98 2.57
CA ILE A 151 10.18 -4.07 2.74
C ILE A 151 10.73 -2.65 2.69
N GLU A 152 11.49 -2.28 3.70
CA GLU A 152 12.20 -0.99 3.70
C GLU A 152 13.68 -1.17 3.97
N LYS A 153 14.49 -0.38 3.30
CA LYS A 153 15.93 -0.31 3.52
C LYS A 153 16.44 1.12 3.50
N GLU A 154 17.20 1.46 4.52
CA GLU A 154 17.86 2.75 4.63
C GLU A 154 19.30 2.73 4.12
N PHE A 155 19.69 3.80 3.41
CA PHE A 155 21.03 4.03 2.89
C PHE A 155 21.45 5.48 3.22
N GLY A 156 21.90 5.72 4.43
CA GLY A 156 22.24 7.05 4.90
C GLY A 156 21.01 7.97 4.94
N ARG A 157 20.92 8.94 4.02
CA ARG A 157 19.73 9.82 3.92
C ARG A 157 18.65 9.32 2.97
N TRP A 158 18.88 8.22 2.28
CA TRP A 158 17.91 7.60 1.41
C TRP A 158 17.16 6.49 2.17
N SER A 159 15.86 6.45 2.02
CA SER A 159 15.02 5.31 2.38
C SER A 159 14.37 4.77 1.10
N THR A 160 14.41 3.47 0.92
CA THR A 160 13.76 2.81 -0.21
C THR A 160 12.78 1.80 0.34
N THR A 161 11.51 1.96 -0.01
CA THR A 161 10.41 1.11 0.44
C THR A 161 9.79 0.41 -0.76
N ALA A 162 9.60 -0.90 -0.67
CA ALA A 162 8.93 -1.71 -1.68
C ALA A 162 7.75 -2.44 -1.07
N ASN A 163 6.62 -2.46 -1.78
CA ASN A 163 5.41 -3.20 -1.42
C ASN A 163 5.07 -4.20 -2.54
N LEU A 164 4.64 -5.37 -2.17
CA LEU A 164 4.13 -6.39 -3.09
C LEU A 164 2.80 -6.92 -2.55
N PHE A 165 1.71 -6.57 -3.21
CA PHE A 165 0.36 -7.02 -2.88
C PHE A 165 -0.08 -8.18 -3.75
N ALA A 166 -0.79 -9.11 -3.13
CA ALA A 166 -1.61 -10.13 -3.76
C ALA A 166 -3.06 -9.84 -3.35
N ILE A 167 -3.92 -9.63 -4.34
CA ILE A 167 -5.29 -9.16 -4.19
C ILE A 167 -6.21 -10.21 -4.79
N GLN A 168 -7.26 -10.57 -4.06
CA GLN A 168 -8.33 -11.44 -4.52
C GLN A 168 -9.66 -10.71 -4.38
N GLU A 169 -10.32 -10.50 -5.50
CA GLU A 169 -11.66 -9.95 -5.56
C GLU A 169 -12.69 -11.06 -5.82
N TRP A 170 -13.89 -10.91 -5.26
CA TRP A 170 -15.05 -11.78 -5.52
C TRP A 170 -16.36 -11.02 -5.30
N GLY A 171 -17.45 -11.49 -5.93
CA GLY A 171 -18.77 -10.88 -5.78
C GLY A 171 -19.78 -11.46 -6.76
N ASP A 172 -21.04 -11.05 -6.64
CA ASP A 172 -22.13 -11.58 -7.46
C ASP A 172 -22.03 -11.18 -8.94
N SER A 173 -21.31 -10.09 -9.24
CA SER A 173 -21.22 -9.51 -10.59
C SER A 173 -19.90 -9.80 -11.30
N ILE A 174 -18.94 -10.46 -10.65
CA ILE A 174 -17.62 -10.81 -11.22
C ILE A 174 -17.26 -12.25 -10.95
N GLU A 175 -16.63 -12.93 -11.92
CA GLU A 175 -15.86 -14.14 -11.64
C GLU A 175 -14.62 -13.73 -10.86
N GLY A 176 -14.32 -14.41 -9.72
CA GLY A 176 -13.24 -14.02 -8.83
C GLY A 176 -11.94 -13.72 -9.57
N GLU A 177 -11.37 -12.54 -9.35
CA GLU A 177 -10.16 -12.04 -10.00
C GLU A 177 -8.99 -12.02 -9.03
N PHE A 178 -7.80 -12.41 -9.51
CA PHE A 178 -6.56 -12.35 -8.75
C PHE A 178 -5.60 -11.34 -9.39
N GLU A 179 -5.15 -10.38 -8.59
CA GLU A 179 -4.26 -9.33 -9.03
C GLU A 179 -2.98 -9.26 -8.19
N THR A 180 -1.96 -8.66 -8.78
CA THR A 180 -0.72 -8.32 -8.08
C THR A 180 -0.36 -6.87 -8.33
N VAL A 181 -0.02 -6.15 -7.27
CA VAL A 181 0.42 -4.76 -7.32
C VAL A 181 1.79 -4.63 -6.69
N PHE A 182 2.68 -3.92 -7.35
CA PHE A 182 3.99 -3.55 -6.83
C PHE A 182 4.10 -2.05 -6.72
N GLY A 183 4.49 -1.56 -5.53
CA GLY A 183 4.82 -0.18 -5.25
C GLY A 183 6.28 -0.03 -4.83
N LEU A 184 6.94 1.02 -5.29
CA LEU A 184 8.31 1.35 -4.91
C LEU A 184 8.41 2.84 -4.63
N GLN A 185 8.98 3.23 -3.49
CA GLN A 185 9.30 4.61 -3.14
C GLN A 185 10.80 4.74 -2.85
N ALA A 186 11.45 5.75 -3.42
CA ALA A 186 12.79 6.18 -3.05
C ALA A 186 12.70 7.59 -2.47
N ARG A 187 12.86 7.73 -1.16
CA ARG A 187 12.71 8.97 -0.39
C ARG A 187 14.05 9.49 0.08
N TYR A 188 14.28 10.78 -0.09
CA TYR A 188 15.46 11.47 0.42
C TYR A 188 15.12 12.29 1.66
N ARG A 189 15.65 11.92 2.81
CA ARG A 189 15.46 12.61 4.11
C ARG A 189 16.23 13.91 4.15
N HIS A 190 15.71 14.95 3.49
CA HIS A 190 16.31 16.27 3.46
C HIS A 190 16.07 17.03 4.76
N ALA A 191 14.81 17.22 5.10
CA ALA A 191 14.36 17.85 6.33
C ALA A 191 12.97 17.28 6.68
N ARG A 192 12.67 17.10 7.97
CA ARG A 192 11.41 16.46 8.41
C ARG A 192 10.13 17.07 7.81
N LEU A 193 10.14 18.36 7.51
CA LEU A 193 9.04 19.06 6.82
C LEU A 193 9.10 18.94 5.30
N PHE A 194 10.17 18.38 4.73
CA PHE A 194 10.37 18.38 3.29
C PHE A 194 11.29 17.21 2.89
N GLU A 195 10.70 16.12 2.50
CA GLU A 195 11.36 14.90 2.05
C GLU A 195 10.87 14.54 0.64
N PRO A 196 11.64 14.89 -0.40
CA PRO A 196 11.27 14.52 -1.77
C PRO A 196 11.44 13.03 -1.97
N ALA A 197 10.50 12.43 -2.71
CA ALA A 197 10.52 11.04 -3.08
C ALA A 197 10.16 10.86 -4.56
N LEU A 198 10.51 9.70 -5.10
CA LEU A 198 10.06 9.20 -6.39
C LEU A 198 9.32 7.89 -6.14
N GLU A 199 8.13 7.74 -6.72
CA GLU A 199 7.34 6.52 -6.63
C GLU A 199 7.13 5.88 -8.00
N ILE A 200 7.06 4.55 -7.98
CA ILE A 200 6.75 3.69 -9.13
C ILE A 200 5.65 2.72 -8.71
N TYR A 201 4.67 2.53 -9.57
CA TYR A 201 3.56 1.60 -9.40
C TYR A 201 3.46 0.69 -10.61
N LEU A 202 3.33 -0.61 -10.36
CA LEU A 202 3.17 -1.63 -11.39
C LEU A 202 1.99 -2.54 -10.99
N GLY A 203 0.95 -2.56 -11.79
CA GLY A 203 -0.15 -3.51 -11.73
C GLY A 203 -0.24 -4.30 -13.03
N GLN A 204 -1.24 -5.15 -13.17
CA GLN A 204 -1.42 -5.97 -14.39
C GLN A 204 -1.60 -5.10 -15.65
N ASN A 205 -2.31 -3.99 -15.53
CA ASN A 205 -2.64 -3.09 -16.63
C ASN A 205 -2.10 -1.67 -16.41
N THR A 206 -1.70 -1.34 -15.18
CA THR A 206 -1.31 0.01 -14.77
C THR A 206 0.18 0.11 -14.50
N VAL A 207 0.80 1.12 -15.09
CA VAL A 207 2.19 1.51 -14.81
C VAL A 207 2.20 2.99 -14.51
N GLY A 208 2.70 3.38 -13.35
CA GLY A 208 2.80 4.78 -12.93
C GLY A 208 4.16 5.13 -12.37
N ILE A 209 4.59 6.38 -12.60
CA ILE A 209 5.82 6.94 -12.01
C ILE A 209 5.62 8.41 -11.72
N GLY A 210 6.11 8.90 -10.60
CA GLY A 210 6.05 10.33 -10.33
C GLY A 210 6.70 10.79 -9.04
N PRO A 211 6.96 12.11 -8.93
CA PRO A 211 7.47 12.72 -7.73
C PRO A 211 6.38 12.81 -6.65
N VAL A 212 6.83 12.63 -5.42
CA VAL A 212 6.05 12.83 -4.20
C VAL A 212 6.84 13.70 -3.24
N LEU A 213 6.15 14.55 -2.53
CA LEU A 213 6.70 15.36 -1.46
C LEU A 213 6.04 14.96 -0.17
N ILE A 214 6.84 14.64 0.82
CA ILE A 214 6.42 14.13 2.13
C ILE A 214 6.92 15.11 3.20
N GLY A 215 6.13 15.30 4.24
CA GLY A 215 6.54 16.14 5.36
C GLY A 215 5.81 15.78 6.64
N THR A 216 6.47 16.00 7.77
CA THR A 216 5.90 15.79 9.11
C THR A 216 6.21 16.96 10.02
N ALA A 217 5.19 17.52 10.63
CA ALA A 217 5.28 18.60 11.61
C ALA A 217 4.88 18.12 13.00
N ASN A 218 5.68 18.39 14.03
CA ASN A 218 5.24 18.19 15.40
C ASN A 218 4.27 19.32 15.79
N VAL A 219 3.04 18.96 16.16
CA VAL A 219 1.99 19.93 16.52
C VAL A 219 1.64 19.89 18.02
N GLY A 220 2.39 19.12 18.80
CA GLY A 220 2.23 19.02 20.26
C GLY A 220 3.08 17.92 20.86
N THR A 221 2.90 17.67 22.15
CA THR A 221 3.56 16.54 22.81
C THR A 221 2.93 15.24 22.32
N ARG A 222 3.72 14.38 21.68
CA ARG A 222 3.29 13.13 21.05
C ARG A 222 2.19 13.31 20.01
N LYS A 223 2.19 14.44 19.32
CA LYS A 223 1.23 14.74 18.26
C LYS A 223 1.99 15.18 17.03
N SER A 224 1.70 14.58 15.91
CA SER A 224 2.27 14.98 14.63
C SER A 224 1.20 15.16 13.56
N LEU A 225 1.51 15.98 12.58
CA LEU A 225 0.76 16.12 11.36
C LEU A 225 1.68 15.77 10.21
N SER A 226 1.42 14.66 9.57
CA SER A 226 2.11 14.21 8.36
C SER A 226 1.29 14.58 7.12
N TRP A 227 1.97 14.81 6.03
CA TRP A 227 1.34 15.13 4.75
C TRP A 227 2.14 14.58 3.58
N GLU A 228 1.43 14.21 2.53
CA GLU A 228 2.02 13.82 1.26
C GLU A 228 1.28 14.49 0.11
N VAL A 229 2.04 14.93 -0.90
CA VAL A 229 1.49 15.42 -2.17
C VAL A 229 2.26 14.76 -3.31
N GLY A 230 1.55 14.03 -4.14
CA GLY A 230 2.12 13.27 -5.26
C GLY A 230 1.49 13.63 -6.59
N VAL A 231 2.30 13.53 -7.65
CA VAL A 231 1.84 13.59 -9.05
C VAL A 231 2.44 12.42 -9.79
N ILE A 232 1.62 11.44 -10.12
CA ILE A 232 2.04 10.19 -10.76
C ILE A 232 1.56 10.20 -12.21
N ALA A 233 2.46 10.09 -13.16
CA ALA A 233 2.14 9.95 -14.58
C ALA A 233 1.94 8.48 -14.94
N GLY A 234 0.86 8.16 -15.63
CA GLY A 234 0.63 6.83 -16.18
C GLY A 234 1.43 6.60 -17.46
N LEU A 235 2.02 5.43 -17.57
CA LEU A 235 2.89 5.04 -18.69
C LEU A 235 2.30 3.95 -19.58
N SER A 236 1.16 3.36 -19.21
CA SER A 236 0.44 2.38 -20.04
C SER A 236 -0.85 3.00 -20.61
N ASN A 237 -1.38 2.39 -21.69
CA ASN A 237 -2.64 2.86 -22.29
C ASN A 237 -3.87 2.67 -21.40
N LYS A 238 -3.76 1.85 -20.36
CA LYS A 238 -4.83 1.57 -19.40
C LYS A 238 -4.65 2.34 -18.09
N SER A 239 -3.45 2.88 -17.84
CA SER A 239 -3.20 3.74 -16.68
C SER A 239 -3.97 5.06 -16.78
N PRO A 240 -4.35 5.68 -15.66
CA PRO A 240 -4.70 7.11 -15.65
C PRO A 240 -3.56 7.92 -16.27
N ASN A 241 -3.89 8.92 -17.09
CA ASN A 241 -2.86 9.81 -17.68
C ASN A 241 -2.02 10.49 -16.59
N SER A 242 -2.68 10.88 -15.50
CA SER A 242 -2.05 11.40 -14.29
C SER A 242 -2.94 11.16 -13.08
N THR A 243 -2.31 10.88 -11.93
CA THR A 243 -2.96 10.79 -10.63
C THR A 243 -2.34 11.83 -9.70
N TYR A 244 -3.16 12.65 -9.10
CA TYR A 244 -2.77 13.60 -8.07
C TYR A 244 -3.20 13.03 -6.73
N ARG A 245 -2.27 12.88 -5.79
CA ARG A 245 -2.52 12.39 -4.43
C ARG A 245 -2.28 13.49 -3.42
N VAL A 246 -3.19 13.59 -2.45
CA VAL A 246 -3.03 14.37 -1.22
C VAL A 246 -3.37 13.45 -0.05
N LEU A 247 -2.48 13.37 0.93
CA LEU A 247 -2.67 12.63 2.16
C LEU A 247 -2.38 13.57 3.34
N LEU A 248 -3.22 13.53 4.35
CA LEU A 248 -3.06 14.21 5.63
C LEU A 248 -3.30 13.19 6.74
N GLU A 249 -2.36 13.06 7.65
CA GLU A 249 -2.41 12.14 8.78
C GLU A 249 -2.13 12.89 10.07
N TYR A 250 -2.99 12.73 11.03
CA TYR A 250 -2.87 13.32 12.35
C TYR A 250 -2.74 12.23 13.40
N GLU A 251 -1.54 12.13 13.98
CA GLU A 251 -1.22 11.24 15.10
C GLU A 251 -1.46 11.93 16.45
N PHE A 252 -2.02 11.19 17.46
CA PHE A 252 -2.37 11.76 18.77
C PHE A 252 -2.34 10.72 19.90
#